data_3a0c3a71280774f22173727b876402b6
#
_entry.id   3a0c3a71280774f22173727b876402b6
#
_cell.length_a   1.000
_cell.length_b   1.000
_cell.length_c   1.000
_cell.angle_alpha   90.00
_cell.angle_beta   90.00
_cell.angle_gamma   90.00
#
_symmetry.space_group_name_H-M   'P 1'
#
loop_
_entity.id
_entity.type
_entity.pdbx_description
1 polymer ?
#
loop_
_entity_poly.entity_id
_entity_poly.type
_entity_poly.pdbx_seq_one_letter_code
_entity_poly.pdbx_strand_id
1 'polypeptide(L)'
;MRATRVMKAFRPSRRTWLVAMLVLALALTVTAAASGCGGTEETATTSVVQSDLVLASTTSTQDSGLFDTLIPAFNAVYPQYTVKVVAVGSGEALKLGETGDADVLLVHSPAAEKIFMDNGFGLERKAVMYNDFIIVGPAADPAKIKGMTVAADAFAAIAKAEATFFSRGDDSGTNAKEKTIWKAANVTPSGAWYQTTGQGMGETLTITDQKGGYTLADRATYLSKKASLQLEILVEGDKALYNQYHVITVKAAKNGQGGIDFMNWIASDSVQKDLIATFGADKFGQPLFVPNAGQVE
;
A
#
# COMPACT_ATOMS: atom_id res chain seq x y z
N MET A 1 7.55 16.10 -52.28
CA MET A 1 6.15 15.76 -52.60
C MET A 1 5.30 15.92 -51.35
N ARG A 2 4.48 16.97 -51.30
CA ARG A 2 3.57 17.28 -50.19
C ARG A 2 2.22 16.60 -50.50
N ALA A 3 1.75 15.73 -49.61
CA ALA A 3 0.42 15.15 -49.68
C ALA A 3 -0.53 15.94 -48.78
N THR A 4 -1.43 16.69 -49.42
CA THR A 4 -2.50 17.47 -48.79
C THR A 4 -3.68 16.54 -48.50
N ARG A 5 -4.02 16.37 -47.23
CA ARG A 5 -5.20 15.60 -46.78
C ARG A 5 -6.41 16.51 -46.72
N VAL A 6 -7.35 16.29 -47.63
CA VAL A 6 -8.64 17.01 -47.71
C VAL A 6 -9.59 16.46 -46.64
N MET A 7 -10.00 17.32 -45.71
CA MET A 7 -11.09 17.03 -44.76
C MET A 7 -12.45 17.15 -45.51
N LYS A 8 -13.20 16.05 -45.54
CA LYS A 8 -14.61 16.06 -45.98
C LYS A 8 -15.51 16.57 -44.87
N ALA A 9 -16.15 17.70 -45.11
CA ALA A 9 -17.17 18.24 -44.22
C ALA A 9 -18.46 17.40 -44.32
N PHE A 10 -18.97 16.95 -43.16
CA PHE A 10 -20.20 16.20 -43.02
C PHE A 10 -21.38 17.18 -43.02
N ARG A 11 -22.24 17.12 -44.02
CA ARG A 11 -23.51 17.88 -44.09
C ARG A 11 -24.66 17.01 -43.59
N PRO A 12 -25.37 17.38 -42.51
CA PRO A 12 -26.53 16.62 -42.06
C PRO A 12 -27.72 16.79 -43.01
N SER A 13 -28.46 15.72 -43.22
CA SER A 13 -29.59 15.65 -44.13
C SER A 13 -30.83 16.36 -43.55
N ARG A 14 -31.65 16.90 -44.48
CA ARG A 14 -32.91 17.65 -44.16
C ARG A 14 -33.94 16.90 -43.31
N ARG A 15 -33.77 15.60 -43.06
CA ARG A 15 -34.69 14.79 -42.25
C ARG A 15 -34.50 14.97 -40.74
N THR A 16 -33.37 15.49 -40.29
CA THR A 16 -33.08 15.67 -38.85
C THR A 16 -33.67 16.94 -38.24
N TRP A 17 -34.14 17.88 -39.08
CA TRP A 17 -34.76 19.14 -38.64
C TRP A 17 -36.26 19.03 -38.36
N LEU A 18 -36.95 18.02 -38.92
CA LEU A 18 -38.40 17.86 -38.75
C LEU A 18 -38.79 17.17 -37.42
N VAL A 19 -37.90 16.48 -36.79
CA VAL A 19 -38.17 15.82 -35.50
C VAL A 19 -37.95 16.77 -34.32
N ALA A 20 -37.11 17.80 -34.49
CA ALA A 20 -36.83 18.78 -33.43
C ALA A 20 -37.93 19.86 -33.27
N MET A 21 -38.80 20.06 -34.28
CA MET A 21 -39.89 21.05 -34.17
C MET A 21 -41.21 20.50 -33.66
N LEU A 22 -41.38 19.19 -33.52
CA LEU A 22 -42.65 18.60 -33.05
C LEU A 22 -42.71 18.41 -31.51
N VAL A 23 -41.64 18.65 -30.79
CA VAL A 23 -41.59 18.54 -29.32
C VAL A 23 -41.84 19.89 -28.62
N LEU A 24 -41.83 21.03 -29.39
CA LEU A 24 -41.99 22.36 -28.80
C LEU A 24 -43.40 22.94 -28.87
N ALA A 25 -44.39 22.19 -29.40
CA ALA A 25 -45.77 22.68 -29.62
C ALA A 25 -46.84 22.08 -28.70
N LEU A 26 -46.44 21.32 -27.63
CA LEU A 26 -47.43 20.68 -26.72
C LEU A 26 -47.30 21.14 -25.24
N ALA A 27 -46.79 22.34 -24.98
CA ALA A 27 -46.61 22.88 -23.64
C ALA A 27 -47.24 24.25 -23.44
N LEU A 28 -48.45 24.47 -23.97
CA LEU A 28 -49.26 25.66 -23.61
C LEU A 28 -50.74 25.35 -23.77
N THR A 29 -51.36 24.81 -22.70
CA THR A 29 -52.74 25.07 -22.26
C THR A 29 -53.04 24.06 -21.14
N VAL A 30 -52.93 24.44 -19.88
CA VAL A 30 -53.90 24.25 -18.80
C VAL A 30 -53.52 25.22 -17.68
N THR A 31 -54.16 26.38 -17.65
CA THR A 31 -54.30 27.20 -16.46
C THR A 31 -55.74 26.99 -15.96
N ALA A 32 -55.89 26.45 -14.74
CA ALA A 32 -56.91 26.94 -13.81
C ALA A 32 -56.91 26.09 -12.52
N ALA A 33 -56.66 26.76 -11.44
CA ALA A 33 -57.22 26.62 -10.09
C ALA A 33 -57.25 25.27 -9.38
N ALA A 34 -56.35 25.09 -8.46
CA ALA A 34 -56.66 24.53 -7.14
C ALA A 34 -55.62 25.02 -6.12
N SER A 35 -56.05 25.88 -5.22
CA SER A 35 -55.31 26.23 -4.00
C SER A 35 -55.23 24.94 -3.13
N GLY A 36 -54.04 24.35 -3.07
CA GLY A 36 -53.70 23.22 -2.23
C GLY A 36 -52.32 23.46 -1.64
N CYS A 37 -52.25 23.59 -0.32
CA CYS A 37 -50.98 23.55 0.41
C CYS A 37 -50.23 22.27 0.04
N GLY A 38 -49.21 22.43 -0.83
CA GLY A 38 -48.28 21.38 -1.18
C GLY A 38 -46.90 21.82 -0.70
N GLY A 39 -46.44 21.27 0.41
CA GLY A 39 -45.07 21.43 0.86
C GLY A 39 -44.13 20.99 -0.27
N THR A 40 -43.28 21.88 -0.70
CA THR A 40 -42.11 21.56 -1.48
C THR A 40 -41.28 20.62 -0.65
N GLU A 41 -41.29 19.30 -0.98
CA GLU A 41 -40.21 18.42 -0.54
C GLU A 41 -38.95 18.97 -1.18
N GLU A 42 -38.26 19.88 -0.48
CA GLU A 42 -36.82 20.07 -0.69
C GLU A 42 -36.17 18.71 -0.43
N THR A 43 -35.77 18.05 -1.50
CA THR A 43 -34.84 16.94 -1.42
C THR A 43 -33.58 17.54 -0.81
N ALA A 44 -33.46 17.51 0.50
CA ALA A 44 -32.26 17.87 1.22
C ALA A 44 -31.16 16.94 0.71
N THR A 45 -30.39 17.42 -0.26
CA THR A 45 -29.11 16.83 -0.62
C THR A 45 -28.24 17.04 0.62
N THR A 46 -28.22 16.07 1.50
CA THR A 46 -27.34 16.05 2.66
C THR A 46 -25.91 16.04 2.09
N SER A 47 -25.29 17.20 1.99
CA SER A 47 -23.89 17.29 1.67
C SER A 47 -23.14 16.56 2.79
N VAL A 48 -22.56 15.40 2.45
CA VAL A 48 -21.70 14.66 3.38
C VAL A 48 -20.52 15.58 3.70
N VAL A 49 -20.43 16.04 4.95
CA VAL A 49 -19.30 16.83 5.40
C VAL A 49 -18.09 15.89 5.38
N GLN A 50 -17.18 16.14 4.47
CA GLN A 50 -15.96 15.35 4.36
C GLN A 50 -14.99 15.72 5.48
N SER A 51 -14.38 14.72 6.10
CA SER A 51 -13.33 14.87 7.09
C SER A 51 -12.06 14.16 6.63
N ASP A 52 -10.91 14.76 6.91
CA ASP A 52 -9.60 14.14 6.63
C ASP A 52 -9.40 12.92 7.55
N LEU A 53 -8.84 11.85 6.98
CA LEU A 53 -8.37 10.66 7.70
C LEU A 53 -6.91 10.43 7.33
N VAL A 54 -6.00 10.65 8.27
CA VAL A 54 -4.57 10.46 8.05
C VAL A 54 -4.17 9.02 8.36
N LEU A 55 -3.85 8.25 7.31
CA LEU A 55 -3.32 6.89 7.40
C LEU A 55 -1.79 6.94 7.27
N ALA A 56 -1.07 6.75 8.37
CA ALA A 56 0.37 6.58 8.30
C ALA A 56 0.73 5.10 8.04
N SER A 57 1.61 4.88 7.09
CA SER A 57 2.01 3.55 6.65
C SER A 57 3.45 3.55 6.14
N THR A 58 3.83 2.52 5.36
CA THR A 58 5.21 2.36 4.93
C THR A 58 5.40 2.59 3.44
N THR A 59 6.60 3.04 3.07
CA THR A 59 7.00 3.20 1.67
C THR A 59 6.89 1.87 0.91
N SER A 60 7.22 0.73 1.55
CA SER A 60 7.07 -0.59 0.90
C SER A 60 5.60 -0.94 0.64
N THR A 61 4.67 -0.56 1.52
CA THR A 61 3.23 -0.74 1.28
C THR A 61 2.75 0.14 0.11
N GLN A 62 3.20 1.40 0.06
CA GLN A 62 2.92 2.31 -1.06
C GLN A 62 3.51 1.76 -2.37
N ASP A 63 4.77 1.35 -2.37
CA ASP A 63 5.49 0.84 -3.56
C ASP A 63 4.88 -0.46 -4.11
N SER A 64 4.22 -1.26 -3.27
CA SER A 64 3.48 -2.45 -3.72
C SER A 64 2.25 -2.12 -4.57
N GLY A 65 1.75 -0.88 -4.49
CA GLY A 65 0.52 -0.44 -5.15
C GLY A 65 -0.77 -0.79 -4.38
N LEU A 66 -0.66 -1.31 -3.15
CA LEU A 66 -1.83 -1.76 -2.37
C LEU A 66 -2.83 -0.63 -2.12
N PHE A 67 -2.36 0.58 -1.86
CA PHE A 67 -3.23 1.73 -1.60
C PHE A 67 -4.05 2.17 -2.81
N ASP A 68 -3.59 1.90 -4.03
CA ASP A 68 -4.35 2.20 -5.26
C ASP A 68 -5.62 1.34 -5.35
N THR A 69 -5.66 0.22 -4.61
CA THR A 69 -6.84 -0.65 -4.49
C THR A 69 -7.63 -0.35 -3.22
N LEU A 70 -6.96 -0.24 -2.07
CA LEU A 70 -7.64 -0.10 -0.77
C LEU A 70 -8.35 1.24 -0.62
N ILE A 71 -7.71 2.37 -0.99
CA ILE A 71 -8.28 3.68 -0.72
C ILE A 71 -9.56 3.95 -1.51
N PRO A 72 -9.65 3.67 -2.84
CA PRO A 72 -10.92 3.81 -3.56
C PRO A 72 -12.02 2.89 -3.01
N ALA A 73 -11.68 1.66 -2.61
CA ALA A 73 -12.64 0.72 -2.04
C ALA A 73 -13.15 1.19 -0.66
N PHE A 74 -12.28 1.73 0.20
CA PHE A 74 -12.68 2.32 1.46
C PHE A 74 -13.59 3.54 1.25
N ASN A 75 -13.22 4.46 0.37
CA ASN A 75 -14.00 5.67 0.09
C ASN A 75 -15.37 5.35 -0.53
N ALA A 76 -15.52 4.23 -1.25
CA ALA A 76 -16.82 3.78 -1.76
C ALA A 76 -17.79 3.39 -0.63
N VAL A 77 -17.27 2.87 0.50
CA VAL A 77 -18.08 2.48 1.68
C VAL A 77 -18.23 3.66 2.65
N TYR A 78 -17.21 4.49 2.77
CA TYR A 78 -17.14 5.61 3.71
C TYR A 78 -16.85 6.93 2.98
N PRO A 79 -17.81 7.44 2.18
CA PRO A 79 -17.60 8.64 1.35
C PRO A 79 -17.41 9.93 2.16
N GLN A 80 -17.66 9.91 3.47
CA GLN A 80 -17.43 11.04 4.37
C GLN A 80 -15.94 11.26 4.71
N TYR A 81 -15.03 10.34 4.35
CA TYR A 81 -13.61 10.49 4.62
C TYR A 81 -12.82 10.82 3.36
N THR A 82 -11.84 11.72 3.53
CA THR A 82 -10.76 11.93 2.56
C THR A 82 -9.49 11.32 3.14
N VAL A 83 -9.12 10.13 2.67
CA VAL A 83 -7.94 9.43 3.19
C VAL A 83 -6.67 10.07 2.65
N LYS A 84 -5.78 10.46 3.56
CA LYS A 84 -4.44 10.99 3.27
C LYS A 84 -3.40 9.98 3.72
N VAL A 85 -2.76 9.32 2.76
CA VAL A 85 -1.70 8.35 3.06
C VAL A 85 -0.38 9.09 3.27
N VAL A 86 0.29 8.80 4.40
CA VAL A 86 1.65 9.23 4.71
C VAL A 86 2.54 7.99 4.73
N ALA A 87 3.31 7.78 3.67
CA ALA A 87 4.17 6.62 3.50
C ALA A 87 5.62 6.95 3.90
N VAL A 88 6.07 6.38 5.03
CA VAL A 88 7.40 6.58 5.61
C VAL A 88 7.98 5.24 6.10
N GLY A 89 9.01 5.20 6.94
CA GLY A 89 9.40 3.96 7.64
C GLY A 89 8.44 3.61 8.76
N SER A 90 8.33 2.32 9.17
CA SER A 90 7.44 1.92 10.28
C SER A 90 7.72 2.70 11.57
N GLY A 91 9.00 2.99 11.89
CA GLY A 91 9.36 3.77 13.07
C GLY A 91 8.84 5.20 13.01
N GLU A 92 8.95 5.85 11.86
CA GLU A 92 8.44 7.21 11.66
C GLU A 92 6.90 7.23 11.63
N ALA A 93 6.26 6.23 11.02
CA ALA A 93 4.80 6.10 11.06
C ALA A 93 4.27 5.97 12.50
N LEU A 94 4.92 5.16 13.34
CA LEU A 94 4.60 5.06 14.76
C LEU A 94 4.77 6.41 15.48
N LYS A 95 5.82 7.17 15.15
CA LYS A 95 6.05 8.50 15.73
C LYS A 95 4.96 9.51 15.35
N LEU A 96 4.47 9.48 14.12
CA LEU A 96 3.29 10.27 13.73
C LEU A 96 2.05 9.91 14.57
N GLY A 97 1.90 8.62 14.93
CA GLY A 97 0.86 8.19 15.86
C GLY A 97 1.08 8.71 17.29
N GLU A 98 2.32 8.72 17.79
CA GLU A 98 2.66 9.26 19.12
C GLU A 98 2.29 10.73 19.24
N THR A 99 2.53 11.52 18.19
CA THR A 99 2.25 12.97 18.15
C THR A 99 0.81 13.32 17.80
N GLY A 100 -0.02 12.34 17.37
CA GLY A 100 -1.39 12.56 16.90
C GLY A 100 -1.46 13.22 15.51
N ASP A 101 -0.40 13.07 14.71
CA ASP A 101 -0.36 13.52 13.31
C ASP A 101 -0.81 12.42 12.34
N ALA A 102 -1.12 11.23 12.86
CA ALA A 102 -1.84 10.16 12.18
C ALA A 102 -3.06 9.72 12.99
N ASP A 103 -4.13 9.32 12.32
CA ASP A 103 -5.36 8.84 12.92
C ASP A 103 -5.38 7.31 13.03
N VAL A 104 -4.75 6.64 12.08
CA VAL A 104 -4.63 5.19 11.99
C VAL A 104 -3.29 4.81 11.36
N LEU A 105 -2.73 3.68 11.81
CA LEU A 105 -1.46 3.17 11.29
C LEU A 105 -1.69 1.84 10.59
N LEU A 106 -0.98 1.59 9.47
CA LEU A 106 -0.85 0.28 8.84
C LEU A 106 0.64 -0.01 8.66
N VAL A 107 1.21 -0.79 9.58
CA VAL A 107 2.65 -0.97 9.75
C VAL A 107 3.03 -2.43 9.90
N HIS A 108 4.34 -2.75 9.82
CA HIS A 108 4.85 -4.12 9.86
C HIS A 108 6.17 -4.24 10.63
N SER A 109 6.20 -3.71 11.85
CA SER A 109 7.33 -3.82 12.79
C SER A 109 6.83 -4.28 14.16
N PRO A 110 6.44 -5.55 14.34
CA PRO A 110 5.74 -6.05 15.54
C PRO A 110 6.39 -5.66 16.85
N ALA A 111 7.74 -5.67 16.93
CA ALA A 111 8.45 -5.30 18.15
C ALA A 111 8.28 -3.80 18.50
N ALA A 112 8.37 -2.91 17.51
CA ALA A 112 8.17 -1.47 17.72
C ALA A 112 6.70 -1.14 17.99
N GLU A 113 5.78 -1.83 17.31
CA GLU A 113 4.34 -1.71 17.53
C GLU A 113 3.96 -2.10 18.96
N LYS A 114 4.56 -3.21 19.49
CA LYS A 114 4.33 -3.60 20.87
C LYS A 114 4.76 -2.50 21.85
N ILE A 115 5.91 -1.89 21.65
CA ILE A 115 6.38 -0.77 22.47
C ILE A 115 5.41 0.41 22.41
N PHE A 116 4.91 0.74 21.19
CA PHE A 116 3.91 1.78 20.99
C PHE A 116 2.61 1.51 21.76
N MET A 117 2.13 0.27 21.74
CA MET A 117 0.94 -0.15 22.50
C MET A 117 1.19 -0.13 24.01
N ASP A 118 2.31 -0.68 24.47
CA ASP A 118 2.67 -0.74 25.90
C ASP A 118 2.82 0.66 26.51
N ASN A 119 3.28 1.65 25.71
CA ASN A 119 3.35 3.06 26.11
C ASN A 119 2.00 3.78 26.06
N GLY A 120 0.95 3.11 25.62
CA GLY A 120 -0.42 3.64 25.63
C GLY A 120 -0.70 4.66 24.51
N PHE A 121 0.06 4.67 23.43
CA PHE A 121 -0.19 5.53 22.26
C PHE A 121 -1.23 4.93 21.31
N GLY A 122 -1.37 3.60 21.25
CA GLY A 122 -2.41 2.90 20.52
C GLY A 122 -3.60 2.53 21.41
N LEU A 123 -4.79 2.43 20.83
CA LEU A 123 -6.00 1.94 21.48
C LEU A 123 -6.24 0.46 21.19
N GLU A 124 -6.16 0.07 19.92
CA GLU A 124 -6.36 -1.29 19.44
C GLU A 124 -5.35 -1.61 18.34
N ARG A 125 -4.85 -2.86 18.31
CA ARG A 125 -3.95 -3.39 17.30
C ARG A 125 -4.52 -4.70 16.78
N LYS A 126 -4.70 -4.82 15.46
CA LYS A 126 -5.21 -6.04 14.82
C LYS A 126 -4.26 -6.50 13.71
N ALA A 127 -4.03 -7.80 13.62
CA ALA A 127 -3.44 -8.40 12.43
C ALA A 127 -4.35 -8.16 11.22
N VAL A 128 -3.76 -7.91 10.05
CA VAL A 128 -4.49 -7.64 8.80
C VAL A 128 -4.07 -8.63 7.73
N MET A 129 -2.77 -8.75 7.51
CA MET A 129 -2.19 -9.57 6.45
C MET A 129 -0.72 -9.79 6.73
N TYR A 130 -0.13 -10.75 6.03
CA TYR A 130 1.32 -10.87 5.97
C TYR A 130 1.77 -11.10 4.52
N ASN A 131 3.01 -10.75 4.24
CA ASN A 131 3.79 -11.29 3.15
C ASN A 131 5.11 -11.82 3.71
N ASP A 132 6.06 -12.15 2.86
CA ASP A 132 7.38 -12.52 3.33
C ASP A 132 8.43 -11.52 2.85
N PHE A 133 9.53 -11.49 3.58
CA PHE A 133 10.77 -10.96 3.07
C PHE A 133 11.48 -12.01 2.23
N ILE A 134 12.27 -11.55 1.31
CA ILE A 134 13.13 -12.35 0.45
C ILE A 134 14.54 -11.74 0.45
N ILE A 135 15.55 -12.57 0.27
CA ILE A 135 16.90 -12.08 0.01
C ILE A 135 17.11 -12.13 -1.49
N VAL A 136 17.36 -10.96 -2.06
CA VAL A 136 17.60 -10.81 -3.49
C VAL A 136 19.06 -10.41 -3.75
N GLY A 137 19.54 -10.78 -4.92
CA GLY A 137 20.92 -10.47 -5.33
C GLY A 137 21.15 -10.72 -6.81
N PRO A 138 22.38 -10.50 -7.29
CA PRO A 138 22.74 -10.71 -8.68
C PRO A 138 22.70 -12.19 -9.06
N ALA A 139 22.34 -12.49 -10.31
CA ALA A 139 22.30 -13.88 -10.82
C ALA A 139 23.64 -14.61 -10.69
N ALA A 140 24.77 -13.88 -10.67
CA ALA A 140 26.11 -14.43 -10.47
C ALA A 140 26.35 -15.00 -9.06
N ASP A 141 25.58 -14.58 -8.07
CA ASP A 141 25.57 -15.04 -6.68
C ASP A 141 26.98 -15.30 -6.09
N PRO A 142 27.84 -14.28 -5.97
CA PRO A 142 29.21 -14.47 -5.48
C PRO A 142 29.28 -15.03 -4.05
N ALA A 143 28.26 -14.80 -3.20
CA ALA A 143 28.18 -15.36 -1.86
C ALA A 143 27.62 -16.80 -1.83
N LYS A 144 27.13 -17.33 -2.97
CA LYS A 144 26.61 -18.69 -3.13
C LYS A 144 25.45 -19.00 -2.17
N ILE A 145 24.51 -18.08 -2.04
CA ILE A 145 23.36 -18.24 -1.14
C ILE A 145 22.10 -18.79 -1.83
N LYS A 146 22.09 -18.89 -3.15
CA LYS A 146 20.94 -19.35 -3.92
C LYS A 146 20.49 -20.75 -3.49
N GLY A 147 19.22 -20.84 -3.10
CA GLY A 147 18.61 -22.07 -2.62
C GLY A 147 18.86 -22.41 -1.15
N MET A 148 19.53 -21.55 -0.39
CA MET A 148 19.55 -21.68 1.06
C MET A 148 18.13 -21.47 1.63
N THR A 149 17.80 -22.22 2.70
CA THR A 149 16.48 -22.22 3.34
C THR A 149 16.48 -21.51 4.71
N VAL A 150 17.65 -21.09 5.18
CA VAL A 150 17.84 -20.37 6.45
C VAL A 150 18.42 -19.00 6.16
N ALA A 151 17.65 -17.96 6.44
CA ALA A 151 18.03 -16.58 6.15
C ALA A 151 19.30 -16.13 6.92
N ALA A 152 19.46 -16.58 8.17
CA ALA A 152 20.64 -16.28 8.97
C ALA A 152 21.92 -16.88 8.36
N ASP A 153 21.86 -18.10 7.82
CA ASP A 153 23.00 -18.73 7.17
C ASP A 153 23.39 -18.01 5.88
N ALA A 154 22.40 -17.54 5.11
CA ALA A 154 22.62 -16.74 3.93
C ALA A 154 23.31 -15.40 4.26
N PHE A 155 22.85 -14.73 5.32
CA PHE A 155 23.50 -13.49 5.81
C PHE A 155 24.94 -13.74 6.27
N ALA A 156 25.19 -14.84 7.01
CA ALA A 156 26.54 -15.25 7.39
C ALA A 156 27.43 -15.51 6.18
N ALA A 157 26.89 -16.14 5.12
CA ALA A 157 27.64 -16.39 3.88
C ALA A 157 27.97 -15.09 3.13
N ILE A 158 27.02 -14.13 3.06
CA ILE A 158 27.26 -12.80 2.47
C ILE A 158 28.39 -12.09 3.23
N ALA A 159 28.34 -12.05 4.57
CA ALA A 159 29.36 -11.43 5.40
C ALA A 159 30.73 -12.11 5.23
N LYS A 160 30.77 -13.46 5.22
CA LYS A 160 32.00 -14.21 5.02
C LYS A 160 32.67 -13.95 3.67
N ALA A 161 31.85 -13.74 2.64
CA ALA A 161 32.31 -13.41 1.30
C ALA A 161 32.65 -11.92 1.14
N GLU A 162 32.37 -11.09 2.13
CA GLU A 162 32.39 -9.61 2.04
C GLU A 162 31.67 -9.09 0.79
N ALA A 163 30.61 -9.81 0.38
CA ALA A 163 29.83 -9.46 -0.79
C ALA A 163 28.93 -8.25 -0.48
N THR A 164 28.89 -7.29 -1.38
CA THR A 164 28.19 -6.01 -1.14
C THR A 164 26.73 -6.25 -0.75
N PHE A 165 26.36 -5.74 0.41
CA PHE A 165 24.98 -5.77 0.92
C PHE A 165 24.49 -4.34 1.14
N PHE A 166 23.29 -4.06 0.62
CA PHE A 166 22.62 -2.78 0.78
C PHE A 166 21.51 -2.88 1.81
N SER A 167 21.71 -2.19 2.93
CA SER A 167 20.71 -1.99 3.97
C SER A 167 19.90 -0.74 3.68
N ARG A 168 18.63 -0.74 4.05
CA ARG A 168 17.84 0.50 4.05
C ARG A 168 18.41 1.53 5.04
N GLY A 169 18.77 1.10 6.25
CA GLY A 169 19.38 1.95 7.28
C GLY A 169 18.49 3.11 7.76
N ASP A 170 17.15 2.97 7.63
CA ASP A 170 16.15 4.03 7.84
C ASP A 170 15.15 3.72 8.95
N ASP A 171 15.48 2.75 9.82
CA ASP A 171 14.62 2.26 10.92
C ASP A 171 13.22 1.79 10.48
N SER A 172 13.06 1.45 9.19
CA SER A 172 11.85 0.81 8.67
C SER A 172 11.65 -0.61 9.20
N GLY A 173 10.46 -1.18 8.97
CA GLY A 173 10.19 -2.60 9.28
C GLY A 173 11.16 -3.55 8.59
N THR A 174 11.55 -3.28 7.34
CA THR A 174 12.58 -4.04 6.62
C THR A 174 13.94 -3.94 7.30
N ASN A 175 14.35 -2.72 7.69
CA ASN A 175 15.63 -2.52 8.38
C ASN A 175 15.63 -3.18 9.79
N ALA A 176 14.51 -3.12 10.51
CA ALA A 176 14.35 -3.83 11.79
C ALA A 176 14.44 -5.35 11.61
N LYS A 177 13.81 -5.91 10.58
CA LYS A 177 13.90 -7.33 10.22
C LYS A 177 15.34 -7.72 9.85
N GLU A 178 16.00 -6.94 9.03
CA GLU A 178 17.39 -7.13 8.64
C GLU A 178 18.32 -7.22 9.87
N LYS A 179 18.22 -6.25 10.81
CA LYS A 179 18.98 -6.26 12.07
C LYS A 179 18.74 -7.53 12.88
N THR A 180 17.49 -8.04 12.87
CA THR A 180 17.14 -9.29 13.56
C THR A 180 17.82 -10.50 12.91
N ILE A 181 17.89 -10.56 11.57
CA ILE A 181 18.54 -11.66 10.84
C ILE A 181 20.06 -11.60 11.03
N TRP A 182 20.70 -10.41 10.98
CA TRP A 182 22.12 -10.24 11.28
C TRP A 182 22.47 -10.74 12.69
N LYS A 183 21.62 -10.40 13.66
CA LYS A 183 21.77 -10.90 15.03
C LYS A 183 21.67 -12.43 15.11
N ALA A 184 20.71 -13.03 14.41
CA ALA A 184 20.56 -14.49 14.35
C ALA A 184 21.74 -15.16 13.65
N ALA A 185 22.37 -14.50 12.68
CA ALA A 185 23.59 -14.94 12.01
C ALA A 185 24.85 -14.78 12.87
N ASN A 186 24.76 -14.20 14.09
CA ASN A 186 25.87 -13.82 14.94
C ASN A 186 26.88 -12.90 14.22
N VAL A 187 26.41 -12.01 13.36
CA VAL A 187 27.21 -11.05 12.59
C VAL A 187 26.83 -9.63 13.00
N THR A 188 27.84 -8.79 13.24
CA THR A 188 27.68 -7.35 13.29
C THR A 188 28.22 -6.78 11.98
N PRO A 189 27.36 -6.46 10.99
CA PRO A 189 27.84 -6.06 9.68
C PRO A 189 28.56 -4.71 9.77
N SER A 190 29.71 -4.61 9.11
CA SER A 190 30.55 -3.42 9.09
C SER A 190 31.54 -3.46 7.93
N GLY A 191 32.14 -2.32 7.60
CA GLY A 191 33.11 -2.23 6.53
C GLY A 191 32.50 -1.89 5.17
N ALA A 192 33.32 -1.90 4.11
CA ALA A 192 32.97 -1.41 2.79
C ALA A 192 31.88 -2.24 2.08
N TRP A 193 31.74 -3.50 2.44
CA TRP A 193 30.75 -4.40 1.86
C TRP A 193 29.33 -4.16 2.38
N TYR A 194 29.17 -3.54 3.56
CA TYR A 194 27.86 -3.23 4.14
C TYR A 194 27.58 -1.74 3.99
N GLN A 195 26.60 -1.41 3.14
CA GLN A 195 26.28 -0.03 2.78
C GLN A 195 24.83 0.28 3.12
N THR A 196 24.57 1.49 3.61
CA THR A 196 23.23 1.98 3.87
C THR A 196 22.78 2.89 2.74
N THR A 197 21.55 2.72 2.26
CA THR A 197 20.97 3.57 1.23
C THR A 197 20.27 4.79 1.80
N GLY A 198 19.70 4.68 2.99
CA GLY A 198 18.83 5.73 3.57
C GLY A 198 17.56 5.97 2.76
N GLN A 199 17.14 4.98 1.93
CA GLN A 199 16.04 5.12 0.97
C GLN A 199 14.90 4.12 1.25
N GLY A 200 13.73 4.37 0.64
CA GLY A 200 12.62 3.42 0.62
C GLY A 200 12.98 2.10 -0.08
N MET A 201 12.11 1.06 0.09
CA MET A 201 12.43 -0.27 -0.44
C MET A 201 12.59 -0.28 -1.96
N GLY A 202 11.73 0.43 -2.66
CA GLY A 202 11.79 0.52 -4.11
C GLY A 202 13.10 1.10 -4.65
N GLU A 203 13.59 2.16 -4.04
CA GLU A 203 14.87 2.78 -4.39
C GLU A 203 16.06 1.92 -3.96
N THR A 204 15.97 1.28 -2.78
CA THR A 204 17.02 0.34 -2.32
C THR A 204 17.17 -0.83 -3.31
N LEU A 205 16.08 -1.40 -3.82
CA LEU A 205 16.12 -2.43 -4.87
C LEU A 205 16.82 -1.92 -6.14
N THR A 206 16.48 -0.70 -6.57
CA THR A 206 17.10 -0.09 -7.76
C THR A 206 18.62 0.11 -7.58
N ILE A 207 19.04 0.62 -6.42
CA ILE A 207 20.46 0.80 -6.11
C ILE A 207 21.19 -0.55 -6.05
N THR A 208 20.56 -1.56 -5.41
CA THR A 208 21.11 -2.92 -5.30
C THR A 208 21.31 -3.54 -6.67
N ASP A 209 20.34 -3.40 -7.57
CA ASP A 209 20.41 -3.88 -8.94
C ASP A 209 21.57 -3.25 -9.72
N GLN A 210 21.64 -1.92 -9.71
CA GLN A 210 22.68 -1.15 -10.40
C GLN A 210 24.09 -1.44 -9.90
N LYS A 211 24.24 -1.80 -8.62
CA LYS A 211 25.53 -2.07 -7.98
C LYS A 211 25.89 -3.56 -7.92
N GLY A 212 24.97 -4.44 -8.30
CA GLY A 212 25.18 -5.88 -8.28
C GLY A 212 25.38 -6.46 -6.87
N GLY A 213 24.66 -5.93 -5.89
CA GLY A 213 24.74 -6.36 -4.50
C GLY A 213 23.56 -7.20 -4.05
N TYR A 214 23.50 -7.47 -2.75
CA TYR A 214 22.41 -8.17 -2.06
C TYR A 214 21.58 -7.19 -1.23
N THR A 215 20.32 -7.50 -1.02
CA THR A 215 19.47 -6.79 -0.06
C THR A 215 18.35 -7.70 0.46
N LEU A 216 17.81 -7.35 1.62
CA LEU A 216 16.54 -7.88 2.11
C LEU A 216 15.42 -7.00 1.54
N ALA A 217 14.40 -7.61 0.95
CA ALA A 217 13.25 -6.89 0.43
C ALA A 217 11.95 -7.61 0.81
N ASP A 218 10.86 -6.87 0.99
CA ASP A 218 9.55 -7.49 0.98
C ASP A 218 9.19 -7.95 -0.44
N ARG A 219 8.54 -9.11 -0.54
CA ARG A 219 8.19 -9.72 -1.83
C ARG A 219 7.29 -8.82 -2.68
N ALA A 220 6.34 -8.12 -2.06
CA ALA A 220 5.39 -7.30 -2.78
C ALA A 220 6.09 -6.16 -3.54
N THR A 221 6.99 -5.41 -2.87
CA THR A 221 7.77 -4.35 -3.53
C THR A 221 8.70 -4.93 -4.61
N TYR A 222 9.36 -6.06 -4.34
CA TYR A 222 10.21 -6.70 -5.36
C TYR A 222 9.40 -7.08 -6.61
N LEU A 223 8.26 -7.76 -6.45
CA LEU A 223 7.43 -8.19 -7.57
C LEU A 223 6.86 -7.00 -8.35
N SER A 224 6.47 -5.93 -7.68
CA SER A 224 5.98 -4.72 -8.33
C SER A 224 7.02 -4.07 -9.24
N LYS A 225 8.31 -4.22 -8.91
CA LYS A 225 9.46 -3.67 -9.66
C LYS A 225 10.18 -4.70 -10.53
N LYS A 226 9.82 -5.99 -10.47
CA LYS A 226 10.55 -7.09 -11.12
C LYS A 226 10.85 -6.87 -12.60
N ALA A 227 9.91 -6.26 -13.33
CA ALA A 227 10.09 -6.00 -14.77
C ALA A 227 11.27 -5.06 -15.08
N SER A 228 11.71 -4.25 -14.12
CA SER A 228 12.83 -3.30 -14.25
C SER A 228 14.11 -3.76 -13.56
N LEU A 229 14.11 -4.93 -12.90
CA LEU A 229 15.24 -5.43 -12.12
C LEU A 229 15.85 -6.69 -12.74
N GLN A 230 17.19 -6.80 -12.67
CA GLN A 230 17.95 -8.02 -12.99
C GLN A 230 18.17 -8.91 -11.76
N LEU A 231 17.86 -8.40 -10.56
CA LEU A 231 17.97 -9.17 -9.32
C LEU A 231 17.10 -10.43 -9.34
N GLU A 232 17.62 -11.52 -8.78
CA GLU A 232 16.90 -12.78 -8.57
C GLU A 232 16.58 -12.96 -7.09
N ILE A 233 15.50 -13.70 -6.80
CA ILE A 233 15.23 -14.23 -5.46
C ILE A 233 16.23 -15.35 -5.22
N LEU A 234 17.04 -15.22 -4.20
CA LEU A 234 18.08 -16.20 -3.87
C LEU A 234 17.71 -17.03 -2.64
N VAL A 235 17.02 -16.42 -1.66
CA VAL A 235 16.55 -17.09 -0.45
C VAL A 235 15.13 -16.63 -0.12
N GLU A 236 14.26 -17.61 0.16
CA GLU A 236 12.86 -17.42 0.52
C GLU A 236 12.35 -18.58 1.39
N GLY A 237 11.15 -18.45 1.95
CA GLY A 237 10.43 -19.54 2.63
C GLY A 237 10.87 -19.81 4.08
N ASP A 238 11.85 -19.11 4.62
CA ASP A 238 12.19 -19.17 6.05
C ASP A 238 11.10 -18.48 6.86
N LYS A 239 10.67 -19.10 7.97
CA LYS A 239 9.73 -18.49 8.92
C LYS A 239 10.26 -17.16 9.50
N ALA A 240 11.58 -17.03 9.65
CA ALA A 240 12.21 -15.77 10.07
C ALA A 240 11.95 -14.61 9.10
N LEU A 241 11.58 -14.91 7.86
CA LEU A 241 11.27 -13.92 6.82
C LEU A 241 9.79 -13.47 6.79
N TYR A 242 8.92 -13.98 7.66
CA TYR A 242 7.53 -13.52 7.69
C TYR A 242 7.44 -12.04 8.07
N ASN A 243 6.61 -11.33 7.34
CA ASN A 243 6.39 -9.89 7.42
C ASN A 243 4.93 -9.60 7.75
N GLN A 244 4.62 -9.54 9.04
CA GLN A 244 3.26 -9.34 9.55
C GLN A 244 2.90 -7.85 9.55
N TYR A 245 1.74 -7.52 9.01
CA TYR A 245 1.13 -6.19 9.01
C TYR A 245 0.01 -6.09 10.03
N HIS A 246 -0.01 -4.95 10.73
CA HIS A 246 -1.06 -4.61 11.68
C HIS A 246 -1.66 -3.25 11.36
N VAL A 247 -2.95 -3.15 11.63
CA VAL A 247 -3.64 -1.87 11.73
C VAL A 247 -3.74 -1.48 13.21
N ILE A 248 -3.44 -0.21 13.52
CA ILE A 248 -3.46 0.31 14.90
C ILE A 248 -4.26 1.61 14.93
N THR A 249 -5.26 1.69 15.81
CA THR A 249 -5.97 2.95 16.08
C THR A 249 -5.18 3.79 17.08
N VAL A 250 -5.05 5.07 16.78
CA VAL A 250 -4.20 6.00 17.53
C VAL A 250 -5.00 6.69 18.63
N LYS A 251 -4.45 6.77 19.85
CA LYS A 251 -5.11 7.40 20.99
C LYS A 251 -5.23 8.92 20.83
N ALA A 252 -4.21 9.57 20.29
CA ALA A 252 -4.15 11.00 20.06
C ALA A 252 -4.73 11.45 18.70
N ALA A 253 -5.43 10.54 17.99
CA ALA A 253 -6.00 10.78 16.67
C ALA A 253 -6.94 12.01 16.66
N LYS A 254 -6.82 12.83 15.62
CA LYS A 254 -7.74 13.96 15.35
C LYS A 254 -9.07 13.46 14.82
N ASN A 255 -9.05 12.35 14.07
CA ASN A 255 -10.23 11.65 13.54
C ASN A 255 -10.25 10.18 14.03
N GLY A 256 -10.43 10.01 15.35
CA GLY A 256 -10.43 8.67 15.96
C GLY A 256 -11.53 7.75 15.42
N GLN A 257 -12.73 8.28 15.09
CA GLN A 257 -13.80 7.48 14.49
C GLN A 257 -13.40 6.98 13.09
N GLY A 258 -12.79 7.82 12.26
CA GLY A 258 -12.29 7.39 10.96
C GLY A 258 -11.23 6.30 11.07
N GLY A 259 -10.36 6.38 12.09
CA GLY A 259 -9.38 5.32 12.37
C GLY A 259 -10.04 3.99 12.75
N ILE A 260 -11.09 4.02 13.58
CA ILE A 260 -11.88 2.83 13.96
C ILE A 260 -12.60 2.25 12.73
N ASP A 261 -13.22 3.09 11.93
CA ASP A 261 -13.94 2.67 10.72
C ASP A 261 -12.98 2.02 9.72
N PHE A 262 -11.80 2.60 9.51
CA PHE A 262 -10.77 2.02 8.66
C PHE A 262 -10.28 0.67 9.18
N MET A 263 -10.00 0.55 10.48
CA MET A 263 -9.58 -0.71 11.11
C MET A 263 -10.63 -1.80 10.93
N ASN A 264 -11.89 -1.50 11.21
CA ASN A 264 -12.97 -2.48 11.10
C ASN A 264 -13.22 -2.88 9.64
N TRP A 265 -13.12 -1.93 8.72
CA TRP A 265 -13.27 -2.18 7.30
C TRP A 265 -12.16 -3.08 6.75
N ILE A 266 -10.89 -2.76 7.01
CA ILE A 266 -9.76 -3.54 6.48
C ILE A 266 -9.71 -4.95 7.07
N ALA A 267 -10.20 -5.13 8.29
CA ALA A 267 -10.30 -6.42 8.96
C ALA A 267 -11.58 -7.19 8.61
N SER A 268 -12.51 -6.62 7.83
CA SER A 268 -13.76 -7.29 7.47
C SER A 268 -13.54 -8.46 6.51
N ASP A 269 -14.41 -9.45 6.59
CA ASP A 269 -14.35 -10.66 5.76
C ASP A 269 -14.32 -10.36 4.25
N SER A 270 -15.10 -9.38 3.79
CA SER A 270 -15.12 -9.00 2.38
C SER A 270 -13.79 -8.42 1.92
N VAL A 271 -13.20 -7.48 2.67
CA VAL A 271 -11.90 -6.89 2.32
C VAL A 271 -10.79 -7.92 2.38
N GLN A 272 -10.81 -8.80 3.37
CA GLN A 272 -9.83 -9.87 3.52
C GLN A 272 -9.88 -10.85 2.33
N LYS A 273 -11.08 -11.29 1.92
CA LYS A 273 -11.28 -12.31 0.86
C LYS A 273 -11.19 -11.71 -0.54
N ASP A 274 -11.79 -10.53 -0.75
CA ASP A 274 -12.03 -10.01 -2.09
C ASP A 274 -10.95 -9.02 -2.54
N LEU A 275 -10.28 -8.34 -1.61
CA LEU A 275 -9.24 -7.36 -1.91
C LEU A 275 -7.84 -7.86 -1.55
N ILE A 276 -7.61 -8.27 -0.29
CA ILE A 276 -6.25 -8.62 0.17
C ILE A 276 -5.81 -9.97 -0.41
N ALA A 277 -6.67 -11.01 -0.34
CA ALA A 277 -6.34 -12.35 -0.83
C ALA A 277 -6.14 -12.43 -2.35
N THR A 278 -6.65 -11.47 -3.10
CA THR A 278 -6.56 -11.44 -4.57
C THR A 278 -5.58 -10.41 -5.09
N PHE A 279 -5.12 -9.48 -4.24
CA PHE A 279 -4.29 -8.36 -4.66
C PHE A 279 -3.00 -8.83 -5.35
N GLY A 280 -2.81 -8.38 -6.57
CA GLY A 280 -1.63 -8.67 -7.39
C GLY A 280 -1.70 -9.98 -8.17
N ALA A 281 -2.70 -10.86 -7.95
CA ALA A 281 -2.79 -12.15 -8.61
C ALA A 281 -2.83 -12.04 -10.14
N ASP A 282 -3.61 -11.12 -10.67
CA ASP A 282 -3.72 -10.90 -12.13
C ASP A 282 -2.40 -10.42 -12.75
N LYS A 283 -1.64 -9.62 -12.02
CA LYS A 283 -0.42 -9.00 -12.51
C LYS A 283 0.82 -9.88 -12.32
N PHE A 284 0.88 -10.63 -11.21
CA PHE A 284 2.09 -11.36 -10.80
C PHE A 284 1.89 -12.89 -10.80
N GLY A 285 0.68 -13.38 -11.17
CA GLY A 285 0.35 -14.80 -11.15
C GLY A 285 0.13 -15.39 -9.75
N GLN A 286 0.25 -14.54 -8.71
CA GLN A 286 0.02 -14.92 -7.31
C GLN A 286 -0.36 -13.68 -6.50
N PRO A 287 -1.13 -13.84 -5.40
CA PRO A 287 -1.37 -12.76 -4.47
C PRO A 287 -0.07 -12.25 -3.83
N LEU A 288 0.00 -10.94 -3.56
CA LEU A 288 1.16 -10.34 -2.87
C LEU A 288 1.05 -10.41 -1.35
N PHE A 289 -0.15 -10.62 -0.82
CA PHE A 289 -0.43 -10.68 0.62
C PHE A 289 -1.31 -11.87 0.94
N VAL A 290 -1.16 -12.40 2.15
CA VAL A 290 -2.01 -13.45 2.72
C VAL A 290 -2.83 -12.81 3.84
N PRO A 291 -4.18 -12.80 3.75
CA PRO A 291 -5.03 -12.24 4.79
C PRO A 291 -4.97 -13.06 6.07
N ASN A 292 -4.95 -12.39 7.23
CA ASN A 292 -4.97 -13.06 8.53
C ASN A 292 -5.67 -12.26 9.63
N ALA A 293 -6.60 -11.36 9.27
CA ALA A 293 -7.40 -10.65 10.26
C ALA A 293 -8.17 -11.63 11.16
N GLY A 294 -8.16 -11.36 12.47
CA GLY A 294 -8.81 -12.21 13.46
C GLY A 294 -8.05 -13.48 13.85
N GLN A 295 -6.87 -13.73 13.29
CA GLN A 295 -6.00 -14.81 13.76
C GLN A 295 -5.19 -14.34 14.98
N VAL A 296 -5.01 -15.25 15.94
CA VAL A 296 -4.14 -15.02 17.11
C VAL A 296 -2.69 -15.24 16.67
N GLU A 297 -1.82 -14.29 16.98
CA GLU A 297 -0.36 -14.36 16.77
C GLU A 297 0.34 -15.32 17.73
#